data_2c39b81b91c74dc50e091f9c612b2b45
#
_entry.id   2c39b81b91c74dc50e091f9c612b2b45
#
_cell.length_a   1.000
_cell.length_b   1.000
_cell.length_c   1.000
_cell.angle_alpha   90.00
_cell.angle_beta   90.00
_cell.angle_gamma   90.00
#
_symmetry.space_group_name_H-M   'P 1'
#
loop_
_entity.id
_entity.type
_entity.pdbx_description
1 polymer ?
#
loop_
_entity_poly.entity_id
_entity_poly.type
_entity_poly.pdbx_seq_one_letter_code
_entity_poly.pdbx_strand_id
1 'polypeptide(L)'
;MKMYELLSKSAIRTKIKAANKKQLLQDIANLASEHVNVPNMNIAKSLQQRETLGPTGIGSGVAIPHVKIKGLTRIYGFFSSLERPVDFESADKQPVDLVFTLLAPEDDNGTDHLKALAMVSRFFSDKDIRSKLRSSENTESLFAILTSNEDSKAA
;
A
#
# COMPACT_ATOMS: atom_id res chain seq x y z
N MET A 1 -13.22 -9.79 4.88
CA MET A 1 -12.05 -9.55 4.02
C MET A 1 -10.79 -9.70 4.85
N LYS A 2 -9.82 -10.40 4.33
CA LYS A 2 -8.55 -10.69 5.00
C LYS A 2 -7.36 -10.13 4.21
N MET A 3 -6.28 -9.80 4.91
CA MET A 3 -5.07 -9.28 4.27
C MET A 3 -4.55 -10.22 3.17
N TYR A 4 -4.54 -11.53 3.43
CA TYR A 4 -4.03 -12.48 2.45
C TYR A 4 -4.88 -12.54 1.17
N GLU A 5 -6.11 -12.05 1.21
CA GLU A 5 -6.96 -11.97 0.02
C GLU A 5 -6.53 -10.82 -0.90
N LEU A 6 -5.88 -9.80 -0.34
CA LEU A 6 -5.41 -8.63 -1.09
C LEU A 6 -3.98 -8.75 -1.55
N LEU A 7 -3.13 -9.40 -0.75
CA LEU A 7 -1.68 -9.30 -0.88
C LEU A 7 -1.06 -10.66 -1.09
N SER A 8 -0.25 -10.79 -2.14
CA SER A 8 0.60 -11.96 -2.35
C SER A 8 2.04 -11.63 -1.96
N LYS A 9 2.85 -12.66 -1.70
CA LYS A 9 4.25 -12.47 -1.36
C LYS A 9 5.02 -11.72 -2.45
N SER A 10 4.72 -12.00 -3.71
CA SER A 10 5.39 -11.34 -4.84
C SER A 10 4.99 -9.87 -5.01
N ALA A 11 3.96 -9.42 -4.29
CA ALA A 11 3.52 -8.02 -4.32
C ALA A 11 4.19 -7.19 -3.23
N ILE A 12 5.28 -7.67 -2.65
CA ILE A 12 6.05 -6.97 -1.62
C ILE A 12 7.42 -6.58 -2.20
N ARG A 13 7.80 -5.33 -2.00
CA ARG A 13 9.14 -4.83 -2.34
C ARG A 13 9.75 -4.18 -1.10
N THR A 14 11.01 -4.48 -0.86
CA THR A 14 11.74 -3.97 0.30
C THR A 14 12.85 -3.02 -0.13
N LYS A 15 13.21 -2.13 0.77
CA LYS A 15 14.37 -1.24 0.60
C LYS A 15 14.32 -0.43 -0.69
N ILE A 16 13.14 0.05 -1.04
CA ILE A 16 12.97 0.89 -2.23
C ILE A 16 13.69 2.21 -1.99
N LYS A 17 14.46 2.62 -3.00
CA LYS A 17 15.15 3.91 -3.01
C LYS A 17 14.40 4.82 -3.97
N ALA A 18 13.69 5.80 -3.43
CA ALA A 18 13.00 6.78 -4.24
C ALA A 18 13.40 8.17 -3.78
N ALA A 19 13.65 9.07 -4.72
CA ALA A 19 14.09 10.42 -4.41
C ALA A 19 12.94 11.28 -3.87
N ASN A 20 11.71 10.98 -4.27
CA ASN A 20 10.54 11.76 -3.91
C ASN A 20 9.27 10.94 -4.11
N LYS A 21 8.13 11.53 -3.75
CA LYS A 21 6.82 10.90 -3.85
C LYS A 21 6.51 10.45 -5.29
N LYS A 22 6.79 11.31 -6.28
CA LYS A 22 6.50 10.99 -7.67
C LYS A 22 7.26 9.75 -8.15
N GLN A 23 8.54 9.67 -7.81
CA GLN A 23 9.37 8.52 -8.14
C GLN A 23 8.84 7.26 -7.47
N LEU A 24 8.45 7.37 -6.21
CA LEU A 24 7.92 6.24 -5.45
C LEU A 24 6.63 5.72 -6.08
N LEU A 25 5.72 6.61 -6.46
CA LEU A 25 4.46 6.19 -7.09
C LEU A 25 4.71 5.50 -8.43
N GLN A 26 5.73 5.94 -9.18
CA GLN A 26 6.12 5.27 -10.40
C GLN A 26 6.66 3.86 -10.11
N ASP A 27 7.49 3.71 -9.09
CA ASP A 27 8.02 2.40 -8.70
C ASP A 27 6.89 1.46 -8.27
N ILE A 28 5.91 1.96 -7.56
CA ILE A 28 4.74 1.18 -7.14
C ILE A 28 3.92 0.77 -8.36
N ALA A 29 3.73 1.66 -9.32
CA ALA A 29 3.02 1.35 -10.56
C ALA A 29 3.73 0.26 -11.36
N ASN A 30 5.06 0.28 -11.39
CA ASN A 30 5.85 -0.74 -12.06
C ASN A 30 5.68 -2.10 -11.38
N LEU A 31 5.68 -2.14 -10.06
CA LEU A 31 5.41 -3.36 -9.31
C LEU A 31 4.00 -3.87 -9.60
N ALA A 32 3.01 -3.00 -9.54
CA ALA A 32 1.62 -3.38 -9.75
C ALA A 32 1.38 -3.94 -11.15
N SER A 33 2.04 -3.38 -12.18
CA SER A 33 1.87 -3.83 -13.55
C SER A 33 2.38 -5.26 -13.79
N GLU A 34 3.21 -5.78 -12.89
CA GLU A 34 3.65 -7.18 -12.95
C GLU A 34 2.53 -8.14 -12.52
N HIS A 35 1.50 -7.65 -11.86
CA HIS A 35 0.43 -8.47 -11.28
C HIS A 35 -0.93 -8.25 -11.93
N VAL A 36 -1.12 -7.12 -12.59
CA VAL A 36 -2.38 -6.77 -13.22
C VAL A 36 -2.16 -6.47 -14.69
N ASN A 37 -3.18 -6.76 -15.52
CA ASN A 37 -3.08 -6.52 -16.96
C ASN A 37 -3.47 -5.07 -17.29
N VAL A 38 -2.74 -4.13 -16.72
CA VAL A 38 -2.93 -2.70 -16.93
C VAL A 38 -1.55 -2.08 -17.08
N PRO A 39 -1.34 -1.22 -18.10
CA PRO A 39 -0.03 -0.59 -18.30
C PRO A 39 0.40 0.23 -17.08
N ASN A 40 1.68 0.18 -16.76
CA ASN A 40 2.23 0.91 -15.62
C ASN A 40 1.99 2.41 -15.71
N MET A 41 1.99 2.98 -16.92
CA MET A 41 1.73 4.41 -17.10
C MET A 41 0.33 4.79 -16.64
N ASN A 42 -0.67 3.94 -16.90
CA ASN A 42 -2.04 4.18 -16.48
C ASN A 42 -2.15 4.15 -14.95
N ILE A 43 -1.49 3.19 -14.33
CA ILE A 43 -1.49 3.06 -12.87
C ILE A 43 -0.79 4.27 -12.23
N ALA A 44 0.39 4.61 -12.72
CA ALA A 44 1.16 5.75 -12.20
C ALA A 44 0.37 7.05 -12.30
N LYS A 45 -0.26 7.29 -13.45
CA LYS A 45 -1.08 8.49 -13.65
C LYS A 45 -2.23 8.56 -12.66
N SER A 46 -2.93 7.45 -12.47
CA SER A 46 -4.05 7.40 -11.52
C SER A 46 -3.60 7.65 -10.09
N LEU A 47 -2.49 7.04 -9.68
CA LEU A 47 -1.94 7.26 -8.35
C LEU A 47 -1.53 8.72 -8.13
N GLN A 48 -0.88 9.32 -9.12
CA GLN A 48 -0.45 10.71 -9.04
C GLN A 48 -1.63 11.66 -8.99
N GLN A 49 -2.66 11.41 -9.81
CA GLN A 49 -3.88 12.22 -9.78
C GLN A 49 -4.58 12.14 -8.44
N ARG A 50 -4.60 10.95 -7.83
CA ARG A 50 -5.20 10.78 -6.50
C ARG A 50 -4.46 11.63 -5.45
N GLU A 51 -3.14 11.68 -5.52
CA GLU A 51 -2.34 12.47 -4.57
C GLU A 51 -2.57 13.98 -4.71
N THR A 52 -2.96 14.45 -5.89
CA THR A 52 -3.27 15.88 -6.08
C THR A 52 -4.55 16.29 -5.34
N LEU A 53 -5.42 15.36 -5.02
CA LEU A 53 -6.65 15.62 -4.27
C LEU A 53 -6.40 15.74 -2.76
N GLY A 54 -5.25 15.29 -2.31
CA GLY A 54 -4.86 15.30 -0.92
C GLY A 54 -3.93 14.14 -0.64
N PRO A 55 -3.00 14.29 0.33
CA PRO A 55 -2.02 13.25 0.61
C PRO A 55 -2.67 11.99 1.17
N THR A 56 -2.15 10.84 0.76
CA THR A 56 -2.58 9.53 1.29
C THR A 56 -1.73 9.07 2.47
N GLY A 57 -0.79 9.90 2.92
CA GLY A 57 -0.08 9.66 4.17
C GLY A 57 -1.03 9.77 5.35
N ILE A 58 -1.07 8.74 6.17
CA ILE A 58 -2.00 8.67 7.31
C ILE A 58 -1.32 8.97 8.65
N GLY A 59 -0.05 9.35 8.61
CA GLY A 59 0.72 9.62 9.79
C GLY A 59 1.56 8.42 10.23
N SER A 60 2.44 8.62 11.19
CA SER A 60 3.33 7.60 11.75
C SER A 60 4.20 6.91 10.71
N GLY A 61 4.53 7.62 9.62
CA GLY A 61 5.38 7.09 8.57
C GLY A 61 4.69 6.13 7.61
N VAL A 62 3.36 6.12 7.58
CA VAL A 62 2.58 5.21 6.73
C VAL A 62 1.79 6.00 5.67
N ALA A 63 1.74 5.48 4.46
CA ALA A 63 0.86 5.99 3.41
C ALA A 63 0.06 4.84 2.80
N ILE A 64 -1.18 5.14 2.39
CA ILE A 64 -2.05 4.16 1.74
C ILE A 64 -2.57 4.76 0.43
N PRO A 65 -1.73 4.83 -0.61
CA PRO A 65 -2.22 5.24 -1.93
C PRO A 65 -3.30 4.27 -2.39
N HIS A 66 -4.43 4.81 -2.86
CA HIS A 66 -5.56 3.96 -3.26
C HIS A 66 -6.33 4.61 -4.39
N VAL A 67 -6.61 3.83 -5.42
CA VAL A 67 -7.33 4.31 -6.61
C VAL A 67 -8.18 3.20 -7.20
N LYS A 68 -9.18 3.59 -7.99
CA LYS A 68 -9.94 2.69 -8.83
C LYS A 68 -9.31 2.68 -10.21
N ILE A 69 -9.14 1.48 -10.78
CA ILE A 69 -8.47 1.28 -12.05
C ILE A 69 -9.40 0.52 -12.99
N LYS A 70 -9.59 1.04 -14.19
CA LYS A 70 -10.36 0.38 -15.23
C LYS A 70 -9.63 -0.89 -15.68
N GLY A 71 -10.37 -1.97 -15.80
CA GLY A 71 -9.83 -3.25 -16.27
C GLY A 71 -9.51 -4.25 -15.16
N LEU A 72 -9.58 -3.84 -13.91
CA LEU A 72 -9.40 -4.77 -12.80
C LEU A 72 -10.68 -5.54 -12.51
N THR A 73 -10.51 -6.80 -12.10
CA THR A 73 -11.64 -7.67 -11.75
C THR A 73 -11.78 -7.89 -10.25
N ARG A 74 -10.77 -7.51 -9.48
CA ARG A 74 -10.78 -7.60 -8.02
C ARG A 74 -9.86 -6.54 -7.41
N ILE A 75 -9.83 -6.48 -6.08
CA ILE A 75 -8.95 -5.56 -5.37
C ILE A 75 -7.57 -6.20 -5.21
N TYR A 76 -6.53 -5.40 -5.42
CA TYR A 76 -5.13 -5.81 -5.25
C TYR A 76 -4.45 -4.91 -4.24
N GLY A 77 -3.65 -5.51 -3.37
CA GLY A 77 -2.79 -4.79 -2.44
C GLY A 77 -1.32 -5.00 -2.77
N PHE A 78 -0.52 -3.97 -2.54
CA PHE A 78 0.94 -4.00 -2.74
C PHE A 78 1.60 -3.35 -1.56
N PHE A 79 2.62 -3.97 -1.01
CA PHE A 79 3.35 -3.40 0.12
C PHE A 79 4.78 -3.04 -0.29
N SER A 80 5.21 -1.84 0.12
CA SER A 80 6.56 -1.34 -0.15
C SER A 80 7.15 -0.77 1.12
N SER A 81 8.35 -1.20 1.48
CA SER A 81 9.13 -0.55 2.52
C SER A 81 10.27 0.22 1.86
N LEU A 82 10.60 1.38 2.42
CA LEU A 82 11.56 2.28 1.83
C LEU A 82 12.85 2.28 2.63
N GLU A 83 13.99 2.35 1.93
CA GLU A 83 15.29 2.47 2.59
C GLU A 83 15.42 3.81 3.28
N ARG A 84 14.89 4.87 2.64
CA ARG A 84 14.85 6.22 3.21
C ARG A 84 13.44 6.76 3.16
N PRO A 85 12.96 7.41 4.22
CA PRO A 85 11.62 7.98 4.21
C PRO A 85 11.47 9.05 3.13
N VAL A 86 10.25 9.16 2.60
CA VAL A 86 9.89 10.12 1.55
C VAL A 86 8.78 11.03 2.07
N ASP A 87 8.88 12.31 1.76
CA ASP A 87 7.87 13.29 2.13
C ASP A 87 6.58 13.03 1.33
N PHE A 88 5.49 12.71 2.05
CA PHE A 88 4.16 12.52 1.48
C PHE A 88 3.22 13.67 1.81
N GLU A 89 3.77 14.75 2.37
CA GLU A 89 2.95 15.88 2.81
C GLU A 89 1.88 15.46 3.81
N SER A 90 2.22 14.48 4.66
CA SER A 90 1.31 13.96 5.68
C SER A 90 0.97 15.04 6.71
N ALA A 91 -0.23 14.95 7.30
CA ALA A 91 -0.69 15.96 8.25
C ALA A 91 0.22 16.09 9.48
N ASP A 92 0.84 15.00 9.93
CA ASP A 92 1.76 15.02 11.06
C ASP A 92 3.18 15.43 10.68
N LYS A 93 3.42 15.77 9.40
CA LYS A 93 4.71 16.22 8.86
C LYS A 93 5.82 15.17 8.96
N GLN A 94 5.49 13.92 9.26
CA GLN A 94 6.47 12.84 9.30
C GLN A 94 6.65 12.23 7.92
N PRO A 95 7.88 11.96 7.48
CA PRO A 95 8.09 11.28 6.20
C PRO A 95 7.64 9.83 6.28
N VAL A 96 7.40 9.24 5.11
CA VAL A 96 6.80 7.91 4.96
C VAL A 96 7.88 6.89 4.59
N ASP A 97 7.86 5.75 5.28
CA ASP A 97 8.74 4.62 4.97
C ASP A 97 7.98 3.30 4.77
N LEU A 98 6.70 3.25 5.10
CA LEU A 98 5.85 2.09 4.89
C LEU A 98 4.68 2.49 4.00
N VAL A 99 4.51 1.79 2.88
CA VAL A 99 3.46 2.14 1.91
C VAL A 99 2.65 0.89 1.56
N PHE A 100 1.33 0.98 1.73
CA PHE A 100 0.41 -0.06 1.29
C PHE A 100 -0.51 0.53 0.22
N THR A 101 -0.41 0.01 -1.00
CA THR A 101 -1.18 0.53 -2.13
C THR A 101 -2.37 -0.38 -2.41
N LEU A 102 -3.55 0.21 -2.63
CA LEU A 102 -4.77 -0.51 -2.99
C LEU A 102 -5.23 -0.10 -4.38
N LEU A 103 -5.43 -1.08 -5.25
CA LEU A 103 -6.00 -0.88 -6.56
C LEU A 103 -7.33 -1.63 -6.61
N ALA A 104 -8.42 -0.92 -6.90
CA ALA A 104 -9.76 -1.49 -6.93
C ALA A 104 -10.36 -1.40 -8.33
N PRO A 105 -11.32 -2.28 -8.68
CA PRO A 105 -12.03 -2.15 -9.94
C PRO A 105 -12.78 -0.83 -10.04
N GLU A 106 -12.82 -0.25 -11.25
CA GLU A 106 -13.52 1.01 -11.47
C GLU A 106 -15.03 0.87 -11.22
N ASP A 107 -15.60 -0.27 -11.54
CA ASP A 107 -17.02 -0.55 -11.37
C ASP A 107 -17.36 -1.16 -10.00
N ASP A 108 -16.43 -1.14 -9.07
CA ASP A 108 -16.71 -1.50 -7.69
C ASP A 108 -17.74 -0.52 -7.13
N ASN A 109 -18.78 -1.05 -6.46
CA ASN A 109 -19.83 -0.23 -5.87
C ASN A 109 -19.35 0.59 -4.66
N GLY A 110 -18.04 0.65 -4.44
CA GLY A 110 -17.44 1.40 -3.35
C GLY A 110 -17.37 0.64 -2.04
N THR A 111 -18.11 -0.44 -1.91
CA THR A 111 -18.22 -1.18 -0.65
C THR A 111 -16.94 -1.95 -0.34
N ASP A 112 -16.45 -2.75 -1.27
CA ASP A 112 -15.26 -3.56 -1.05
C ASP A 112 -14.00 -2.69 -0.96
N HIS A 113 -13.93 -1.64 -1.77
CA HIS A 113 -12.84 -0.67 -1.70
C HIS A 113 -12.76 -0.02 -0.31
N LEU A 114 -13.91 0.41 0.20
CA LEU A 114 -13.99 1.05 1.52
C LEU A 114 -13.64 0.06 2.64
N LYS A 115 -14.11 -1.18 2.53
CA LYS A 115 -13.78 -2.23 3.50
C LYS A 115 -12.28 -2.51 3.51
N ALA A 116 -11.67 -2.62 2.34
CA ALA A 116 -10.24 -2.87 2.23
C ALA A 116 -9.44 -1.72 2.83
N LEU A 117 -9.81 -0.48 2.50
CA LEU A 117 -9.12 0.69 3.01
C LEU A 117 -9.23 0.78 4.54
N ALA A 118 -10.42 0.51 5.09
CA ALA A 118 -10.62 0.52 6.53
C ALA A 118 -9.79 -0.55 7.22
N MET A 119 -9.75 -1.74 6.65
CA MET A 119 -8.96 -2.86 7.21
C MET A 119 -7.47 -2.52 7.20
N VAL A 120 -6.95 -2.03 6.11
CA VAL A 120 -5.53 -1.67 5.99
C VAL A 120 -5.18 -0.52 6.93
N SER A 121 -6.02 0.49 6.99
CA SER A 121 -5.81 1.63 7.87
C SER A 121 -5.76 1.19 9.34
N ARG A 122 -6.68 0.33 9.75
CA ARG A 122 -6.72 -0.20 11.11
C ARG A 122 -5.48 -1.04 11.41
N PHE A 123 -5.04 -1.85 10.45
CA PHE A 123 -3.85 -2.68 10.60
C PHE A 123 -2.62 -1.81 10.89
N PHE A 124 -2.42 -0.76 10.12
CA PHE A 124 -1.26 0.12 10.26
C PHE A 124 -1.37 1.12 11.42
N SER A 125 -2.52 1.18 12.08
CA SER A 125 -2.66 2.02 13.28
C SER A 125 -1.97 1.40 14.50
N ASP A 126 -1.63 0.12 14.43
CA ASP A 126 -0.98 -0.61 15.51
C ASP A 126 0.52 -0.30 15.52
N LYS A 127 0.99 0.29 16.63
CA LYS A 127 2.39 0.66 16.79
C LYS A 127 3.34 -0.54 16.74
N ASP A 128 2.92 -1.66 17.32
CA ASP A 128 3.75 -2.86 17.34
C ASP A 128 3.91 -3.45 15.95
N ILE A 129 2.84 -3.41 15.15
CA ILE A 129 2.89 -3.86 13.76
C ILE A 129 3.88 -3.00 12.98
N ARG A 130 3.80 -1.69 13.09
CA ARG A 130 4.72 -0.79 12.38
C ARG A 130 6.17 -1.07 12.78
N SER A 131 6.41 -1.27 14.06
CA SER A 131 7.74 -1.56 14.58
C SER A 131 8.28 -2.87 14.01
N LYS A 132 7.46 -3.92 13.99
CA LYS A 132 7.85 -5.22 13.43
C LYS A 132 8.15 -5.14 11.95
N LEU A 133 7.33 -4.39 11.20
CA LEU A 133 7.55 -4.22 9.76
C LEU A 133 8.87 -3.48 9.50
N ARG A 134 9.18 -2.46 10.31
CA ARG A 134 10.41 -1.68 10.13
C ARG A 134 11.66 -2.47 10.47
N SER A 135 11.57 -3.43 11.37
CA SER A 135 12.71 -4.27 11.73
C SER A 135 12.85 -5.51 10.85
N SER A 136 11.92 -5.76 9.94
CA SER A 136 11.98 -6.91 9.03
C SER A 136 12.65 -6.52 7.72
N GLU A 137 13.58 -7.34 7.27
CA GLU A 137 14.38 -7.02 6.07
C GLU A 137 14.07 -7.87 4.86
N ASN A 138 13.30 -8.95 5.03
CA ASN A 138 13.02 -9.85 3.91
C ASN A 138 11.51 -9.99 3.66
N THR A 139 11.19 -10.38 2.44
CA THR A 139 9.82 -10.50 1.97
C THR A 139 9.01 -11.51 2.78
N GLU A 140 9.62 -12.63 3.16
CA GLU A 140 8.91 -13.67 3.90
C GLU A 140 8.47 -13.21 5.27
N SER A 141 9.35 -12.54 6.01
CA SER A 141 9.02 -11.98 7.32
C SER A 141 7.93 -10.92 7.21
N LEU A 142 8.04 -10.04 6.21
CA LEU A 142 7.03 -9.01 5.98
C LEU A 142 5.68 -9.61 5.64
N PHE A 143 5.65 -10.61 4.77
CA PHE A 143 4.40 -11.26 4.40
C PHE A 143 3.76 -11.94 5.61
N ALA A 144 4.57 -12.60 6.45
CA ALA A 144 4.08 -13.25 7.65
C ALA A 144 3.44 -12.22 8.61
N ILE A 145 4.09 -11.08 8.82
CA ILE A 145 3.56 -10.03 9.69
C ILE A 145 2.27 -9.45 9.11
N LEU A 146 2.27 -9.15 7.81
CA LEU A 146 1.12 -8.53 7.15
C LEU A 146 -0.10 -9.43 7.15
N THR A 147 0.07 -10.75 7.15
CA THR A 147 -1.04 -11.69 7.04
C THR A 147 -1.35 -12.47 8.32
N SER A 148 -0.51 -12.41 9.35
CA SER A 148 -0.64 -13.24 10.53
C SER A 148 -1.59 -12.70 11.60
N ASN A 149 -1.87 -11.41 11.60
CA ASN A 149 -2.51 -10.74 12.72
C ASN A 149 -4.02 -10.92 12.78
N GLU A 150 -4.61 -11.52 11.77
CA GLU A 150 -6.06 -11.66 11.68
C GLU A 150 -6.59 -12.71 12.64
N ASP A 151 -5.88 -13.81 12.79
CA ASP A 151 -6.30 -14.91 13.68
C ASP A 151 -6.11 -14.56 15.16
N SER A 152 -5.06 -13.81 15.49
CA SER A 152 -4.81 -13.43 16.88
C SER A 152 -5.86 -12.46 17.42
N LYS A 153 -6.52 -11.70 16.56
CA LYS A 153 -7.58 -10.78 16.97
C LYS A 153 -8.94 -11.47 17.09
N ALA A 154 -9.09 -12.63 16.49
CA ALA A 154 -10.30 -13.43 16.57
C ALA A 154 -10.34 -14.26 17.86
N ALA A 155 -9.20 -14.43 18.48
CA ALA A 155 -9.10 -15.12 19.77
C ALA A 155 -9.29 -14.10 20.90
#